data_ce606ebc62ddf6b1397a371f0ae21e4d
#
_entry.id   ce606ebc62ddf6b1397a371f0ae21e4d
#
_cell.length_a   1.000
_cell.length_b   1.000
_cell.length_c   1.000
_cell.angle_alpha   90.00
_cell.angle_beta   90.00
_cell.angle_gamma   90.00
#
_symmetry.space_group_name_H-M   'P 1'
#
loop_
_entity.id
_entity.type
_entity.pdbx_description
1 polymer ?
#
loop_
_entity_poly.entity_id
_entity_poly.type
_entity_poly.pdbx_seq_one_letter_code
_entity_poly.pdbx_strand_id
1 'polypeptide(L)'
;MPKKLHPRSAVAQRTAGITLDHAAPVYDWLAPLMTLGSEHRLHRRVVADLALDRPAAVLDVGCGTGTLTRQIYDALPADAPRRVCGVDAAEAMIAVANKKAGPRPGLEFAAALAEELPYPDASFDRALSTFFFHHLNYGLKVKSLAEIWRVLRPGGQAAILDVDIPYSLFGKICAWSGYWLFHQAEIAENIRGKLRAALDESPWRGRWQIASRHSGYLSLFTMSKPQEKQP
;
A
#
# COMPACT_ATOMS: atom_id res chain seq x y z
N MET A 1 -2.20 28.36 -17.41
CA MET A 1 -2.72 28.48 -16.04
C MET A 1 -2.77 27.09 -15.43
N PRO A 2 -2.14 26.80 -14.29
CA PRO A 2 -2.29 25.51 -13.63
C PRO A 2 -3.74 25.33 -13.21
N LYS A 3 -4.36 24.20 -13.60
CA LYS A 3 -5.69 23.81 -13.13
C LYS A 3 -5.68 23.88 -11.60
N LYS A 4 -6.65 24.59 -11.00
CA LYS A 4 -6.91 24.53 -9.56
C LYS A 4 -7.19 23.07 -9.23
N LEU A 5 -6.18 22.36 -8.77
CA LEU A 5 -6.38 21.07 -8.10
C LEU A 5 -7.33 21.32 -6.93
N HIS A 6 -8.25 20.39 -6.71
CA HIS A 6 -9.10 20.41 -5.51
C HIS A 6 -8.21 20.58 -4.27
N PRO A 7 -8.67 21.34 -3.26
CA PRO A 7 -7.84 21.57 -2.08
C PRO A 7 -7.47 20.22 -1.46
N ARG A 8 -6.16 19.99 -1.29
CA ARG A 8 -5.66 18.82 -0.56
C ARG A 8 -6.07 18.96 0.91
N SER A 9 -6.40 17.85 1.55
CA SER A 9 -6.69 17.79 2.98
C SER A 9 -5.50 18.24 3.82
N ALA A 10 -5.70 18.52 5.11
CA ALA A 10 -4.67 19.04 5.98
C ALA A 10 -3.46 18.07 6.10
N VAL A 11 -3.73 16.78 6.24
CA VAL A 11 -2.69 15.75 6.25
C VAL A 11 -1.99 15.67 4.90
N ALA A 12 -2.75 15.63 3.80
CA ALA A 12 -2.21 15.55 2.45
C ALA A 12 -1.29 16.73 2.07
N GLN A 13 -1.49 17.91 2.67
CA GLN A 13 -0.63 19.07 2.43
C GLN A 13 0.79 18.92 3.03
N ARG A 14 0.98 18.01 4.00
CA ARG A 14 2.25 17.78 4.68
C ARG A 14 3.20 16.86 3.90
N THR A 15 2.72 16.15 2.89
CA THR A 15 3.54 15.25 2.04
C THR A 15 3.75 15.80 0.63
N ALA A 16 4.88 15.49 0.04
CA ALA A 16 5.15 15.71 -1.39
C ALA A 16 4.58 14.58 -2.27
N GLY A 17 4.02 13.51 -1.68
CA GLY A 17 3.36 12.42 -2.39
C GLY A 17 2.08 12.87 -3.08
N ILE A 18 1.66 12.13 -4.09
CA ILE A 18 0.41 12.38 -4.80
C ILE A 18 -0.74 11.80 -3.97
N THR A 19 -1.76 12.63 -3.70
CA THR A 19 -2.95 12.20 -2.97
C THR A 19 -4.20 12.29 -3.85
N LEU A 20 -5.13 11.39 -3.66
CA LEU A 20 -6.30 11.22 -4.51
C LEU A 20 -7.61 11.69 -3.84
N ASP A 21 -7.56 12.75 -2.99
CA ASP A 21 -8.75 13.31 -2.33
C ASP A 21 -9.91 13.56 -3.30
N HIS A 22 -9.61 14.08 -4.50
CA HIS A 22 -10.60 14.38 -5.52
C HIS A 22 -11.24 13.14 -6.17
N ALA A 23 -10.58 11.99 -6.10
CA ALA A 23 -11.06 10.75 -6.73
C ALA A 23 -11.90 9.89 -5.76
N ALA A 24 -11.88 10.18 -4.46
CA ALA A 24 -12.52 9.36 -3.44
C ALA A 24 -13.99 8.98 -3.74
N PRO A 25 -14.87 9.87 -4.27
CA PRO A 25 -16.26 9.52 -4.53
C PRO A 25 -16.44 8.48 -5.65
N VAL A 26 -15.50 8.40 -6.58
CA VAL A 26 -15.58 7.55 -7.78
C VAL A 26 -14.52 6.46 -7.82
N TYR A 27 -13.62 6.43 -6.84
CA TYR A 27 -12.45 5.55 -6.83
C TYR A 27 -12.82 4.07 -6.95
N ASP A 28 -13.77 3.60 -6.16
CA ASP A 28 -14.21 2.19 -6.17
C ASP A 28 -14.81 1.75 -7.52
N TRP A 29 -15.29 2.70 -8.31
CA TRP A 29 -15.79 2.44 -9.67
C TRP A 29 -14.66 2.48 -10.70
N LEU A 30 -13.68 3.36 -10.52
CA LEU A 30 -12.54 3.50 -11.43
C LEU A 30 -11.45 2.44 -11.23
N ALA A 31 -11.17 2.03 -9.99
CA ALA A 31 -10.08 1.10 -9.69
C ALA A 31 -10.20 -0.25 -10.42
N PRO A 32 -11.38 -0.90 -10.53
CA PRO A 32 -11.54 -2.10 -11.35
C PRO A 32 -11.25 -1.87 -12.83
N LEU A 33 -11.62 -0.70 -13.36
CA LEU A 33 -11.33 -0.36 -14.76
C LEU A 33 -9.82 -0.21 -15.00
N MET A 34 -9.11 0.44 -14.10
CA MET A 34 -7.65 0.65 -14.18
C MET A 34 -6.87 -0.67 -14.07
N THR A 35 -7.39 -1.63 -13.32
CA THR A 35 -6.80 -2.96 -13.15
C THR A 35 -7.34 -4.02 -14.12
N LEU A 36 -8.13 -3.60 -15.14
CA LEU A 36 -8.83 -4.48 -16.08
C LEU A 36 -9.63 -5.58 -15.38
N GLY A 37 -10.28 -5.24 -14.25
CA GLY A 37 -11.08 -6.16 -13.44
C GLY A 37 -10.28 -7.18 -12.63
N SER A 38 -8.93 -7.09 -12.62
CA SER A 38 -8.08 -8.04 -11.90
C SER A 38 -7.93 -7.73 -10.41
N GLU A 39 -8.40 -6.57 -9.93
CA GLU A 39 -8.21 -6.08 -8.56
C GLU A 39 -8.57 -7.12 -7.50
N HIS A 40 -9.76 -7.71 -7.55
CA HIS A 40 -10.19 -8.73 -6.59
C HIS A 40 -9.29 -9.97 -6.57
N ARG A 41 -8.73 -10.37 -7.72
CA ARG A 41 -7.80 -11.50 -7.80
C ARG A 41 -6.47 -11.13 -7.15
N LEU A 42 -5.99 -9.92 -7.40
CA LEU A 42 -4.75 -9.39 -6.82
C LEU A 42 -4.87 -9.25 -5.31
N HIS A 43 -5.97 -8.68 -4.81
CA HIS A 43 -6.25 -8.57 -3.38
C HIS A 43 -6.26 -9.94 -2.70
N ARG A 44 -6.97 -10.94 -3.25
CA ARG A 44 -6.97 -12.30 -2.71
C ARG A 44 -5.57 -12.91 -2.66
N ARG A 45 -4.71 -12.60 -3.64
CA ARG A 45 -3.33 -13.08 -3.64
C ARG A 45 -2.53 -12.44 -2.52
N VAL A 46 -2.63 -11.13 -2.35
CA VAL A 46 -1.97 -10.40 -1.24
C VAL A 46 -2.42 -10.95 0.11
N VAL A 47 -3.72 -11.14 0.31
CA VAL A 47 -4.28 -11.71 1.54
C VAL A 47 -3.73 -13.12 1.81
N ALA A 48 -3.64 -13.97 0.78
CA ALA A 48 -3.10 -15.32 0.91
C ALA A 48 -1.60 -15.31 1.30
N ASP A 49 -0.81 -14.40 0.73
CA ASP A 49 0.63 -14.30 1.03
C ASP A 49 0.93 -13.69 2.42
N LEU A 50 -0.05 -13.06 3.07
CA LEU A 50 0.08 -12.54 4.44
C LEU A 50 -0.05 -13.61 5.53
N ALA A 51 -0.47 -14.83 5.18
CA ALA A 51 -0.66 -15.94 6.13
C ALA A 51 -1.50 -15.53 7.36
N LEU A 52 -2.75 -15.13 7.12
CA LEU A 52 -3.69 -14.63 8.15
C LEU A 52 -4.49 -15.76 8.84
N ASP A 53 -3.92 -16.94 8.96
CA ASP A 53 -4.49 -18.13 9.59
C ASP A 53 -4.50 -18.08 11.13
N ARG A 54 -3.90 -17.04 11.69
CA ARG A 54 -3.79 -16.79 13.15
C ARG A 54 -4.02 -15.31 13.45
N PRO A 55 -4.37 -14.97 14.72
CA PRO A 55 -4.51 -13.58 15.14
C PRO A 55 -3.28 -12.77 14.81
N ALA A 56 -3.48 -11.61 14.19
CA ALA A 56 -2.41 -10.72 13.81
C ALA A 56 -2.88 -9.26 13.86
N ALA A 57 -1.97 -8.37 14.28
CA ALA A 57 -2.13 -6.93 14.08
C ALA A 57 -1.62 -6.57 12.69
N VAL A 58 -2.50 -6.03 11.83
CA VAL A 58 -2.21 -5.76 10.43
C VAL A 58 -2.33 -4.28 10.12
N LEU A 59 -1.36 -3.72 9.38
CA LEU A 59 -1.36 -2.35 8.89
C LEU A 59 -1.45 -2.33 7.36
N ASP A 60 -2.40 -1.57 6.82
CA ASP A 60 -2.56 -1.29 5.38
C ASP A 60 -2.14 0.15 5.10
N VAL A 61 -1.04 0.33 4.37
CA VAL A 61 -0.43 1.64 4.07
C VAL A 61 -0.81 2.10 2.68
N GLY A 62 -1.49 3.25 2.58
CA GLY A 62 -2.13 3.72 1.36
C GLY A 62 -3.43 2.96 1.11
N CYS A 63 -4.26 2.81 2.15
CA CYS A 63 -5.45 1.96 2.13
C CYS A 63 -6.60 2.48 1.24
N GLY A 64 -6.52 3.72 0.76
CA GLY A 64 -7.56 4.38 -0.02
C GLY A 64 -8.94 4.29 0.64
N THR A 65 -9.94 3.77 -0.07
CA THR A 65 -11.31 3.59 0.43
C THR A 65 -11.50 2.35 1.32
N GLY A 66 -10.41 1.69 1.75
CA GLY A 66 -10.42 0.59 2.71
C GLY A 66 -10.98 -0.73 2.19
N THR A 67 -11.06 -0.94 0.89
CA THR A 67 -11.62 -2.18 0.31
C THR A 67 -10.79 -3.40 0.69
N LEU A 68 -9.47 -3.35 0.50
CA LEU A 68 -8.56 -4.43 0.88
C LEU A 68 -8.44 -4.58 2.39
N THR A 69 -8.34 -3.47 3.12
CA THR A 69 -8.27 -3.45 4.59
C THR A 69 -9.44 -4.23 5.21
N ARG A 70 -10.66 -4.05 4.70
CA ARG A 70 -11.83 -4.80 5.12
C ARG A 70 -11.75 -6.29 4.77
N GLN A 71 -11.27 -6.64 3.58
CA GLN A 71 -11.07 -8.04 3.18
C GLN A 71 -10.07 -8.74 4.11
N ILE A 72 -9.02 -8.06 4.52
CA ILE A 72 -8.06 -8.56 5.51
C ILE A 72 -8.73 -8.79 6.87
N TYR A 73 -9.51 -7.81 7.33
CA TYR A 73 -10.25 -7.96 8.58
C TYR A 73 -11.20 -9.16 8.55
N ASP A 74 -11.89 -9.38 7.44
CA ASP A 74 -12.82 -10.50 7.26
C ASP A 74 -12.08 -11.86 7.12
N ALA A 75 -10.81 -11.86 6.69
CA ALA A 75 -9.97 -13.05 6.56
C ALA A 75 -9.32 -13.50 7.87
N LEU A 76 -9.21 -12.63 8.88
CA LEU A 76 -8.67 -12.99 10.18
C LEU A 76 -9.66 -13.88 10.97
N PRO A 77 -9.16 -14.78 11.85
CA PRO A 77 -10.00 -15.62 12.69
C PRO A 77 -11.06 -14.81 13.46
N ALA A 78 -12.31 -15.28 13.45
CA ALA A 78 -13.43 -14.57 14.07
C ALA A 78 -13.49 -14.73 15.60
N ASP A 79 -12.89 -15.79 16.08
CA ASP A 79 -12.86 -16.22 17.49
C ASP A 79 -11.73 -15.58 18.30
N ALA A 80 -10.95 -14.69 17.68
CA ALA A 80 -9.83 -14.01 18.30
C ALA A 80 -9.90 -12.48 18.13
N PRO A 81 -9.28 -11.70 19.02
CA PRO A 81 -9.18 -10.25 18.86
C PRO A 81 -8.51 -9.89 17.53
N ARG A 82 -9.18 -9.06 16.73
CA ARG A 82 -8.67 -8.53 15.46
C ARG A 82 -8.16 -7.13 15.66
N ARG A 83 -7.03 -6.79 15.01
CA ARG A 83 -6.53 -5.44 14.92
C ARG A 83 -6.07 -5.18 13.50
N VAL A 84 -6.86 -4.43 12.74
CA VAL A 84 -6.52 -4.03 11.37
C VAL A 84 -6.63 -2.52 11.26
N CYS A 85 -5.55 -1.87 10.89
CA CYS A 85 -5.47 -0.42 10.73
C CYS A 85 -5.18 -0.09 9.27
N GLY A 86 -5.97 0.81 8.67
CA GLY A 86 -5.70 1.39 7.36
C GLY A 86 -5.28 2.85 7.50
N VAL A 87 -4.24 3.26 6.79
CA VAL A 87 -3.82 4.66 6.72
C VAL A 87 -3.73 5.16 5.30
N ASP A 88 -4.16 6.41 5.10
CA ASP A 88 -4.02 7.13 3.83
C ASP A 88 -3.88 8.63 4.12
N ALA A 89 -3.12 9.36 3.31
CA ALA A 89 -2.96 10.80 3.48
C ALA A 89 -4.19 11.60 3.00
N ALA A 90 -5.03 11.01 2.14
CA ALA A 90 -6.25 11.62 1.63
C ALA A 90 -7.41 11.44 2.63
N GLU A 91 -7.75 12.49 3.38
CA GLU A 91 -8.85 12.46 4.37
C GLU A 91 -10.19 12.07 3.73
N ALA A 92 -10.42 12.44 2.47
CA ALA A 92 -11.63 12.06 1.73
C ALA A 92 -11.70 10.53 1.52
N MET A 93 -10.57 9.86 1.25
CA MET A 93 -10.50 8.40 1.17
C MET A 93 -10.83 7.75 2.51
N ILE A 94 -10.26 8.26 3.60
CA ILE A 94 -10.52 7.78 4.95
C ILE A 94 -11.98 7.95 5.36
N ALA A 95 -12.63 9.07 4.99
CA ALA A 95 -14.05 9.26 5.23
C ALA A 95 -14.91 8.19 4.54
N VAL A 96 -14.59 7.86 3.28
CA VAL A 96 -15.25 6.77 2.54
C VAL A 96 -14.97 5.40 3.20
N ALA A 97 -13.71 5.13 3.59
CA ALA A 97 -13.32 3.89 4.25
C ALA A 97 -14.10 3.66 5.55
N ASN A 98 -14.18 4.68 6.42
CA ASN A 98 -14.95 4.64 7.66
C ASN A 98 -16.44 4.39 7.42
N LYS A 99 -17.04 5.09 6.43
CA LYS A 99 -18.44 4.86 6.05
C LYS A 99 -18.71 3.45 5.58
N LYS A 100 -17.81 2.87 4.78
CA LYS A 100 -17.92 1.49 4.24
C LYS A 100 -17.70 0.43 5.32
N ALA A 101 -16.82 0.70 6.27
CA ALA A 101 -16.51 -0.24 7.35
C ALA A 101 -17.67 -0.41 8.32
N GLY A 102 -18.36 0.67 8.65
CA GLY A 102 -19.30 0.67 9.77
C GLY A 102 -18.61 0.34 11.10
N PRO A 103 -19.36 0.12 12.18
CA PRO A 103 -18.79 -0.24 13.47
C PRO A 103 -18.29 -1.70 13.46
N ARG A 104 -16.96 -1.87 13.44
CA ARG A 104 -16.29 -3.19 13.51
C ARG A 104 -15.16 -3.12 14.53
N PRO A 105 -15.28 -3.80 15.70
CA PRO A 105 -14.26 -3.78 16.73
C PRO A 105 -12.88 -4.17 16.20
N GLY A 106 -11.87 -3.31 16.38
CA GLY A 106 -10.50 -3.56 15.92
C GLY A 106 -10.24 -3.29 14.43
N LEU A 107 -11.19 -2.71 13.70
CA LEU A 107 -10.96 -2.15 12.36
C LEU A 107 -10.97 -0.63 12.45
N GLU A 108 -9.85 0.00 12.10
CA GLU A 108 -9.63 1.43 12.24
C GLU A 108 -9.06 2.03 10.95
N PHE A 109 -9.47 3.27 10.64
CA PHE A 109 -8.91 4.04 9.53
C PHE A 109 -8.48 5.41 10.02
N ALA A 110 -7.28 5.84 9.65
CA ALA A 110 -6.71 7.13 10.06
C ALA A 110 -6.09 7.88 8.87
N ALA A 111 -6.30 9.20 8.84
CA ALA A 111 -5.56 10.05 7.93
C ALA A 111 -4.12 10.23 8.46
N ALA A 112 -3.15 9.66 7.74
CA ALA A 112 -1.75 9.68 8.15
C ALA A 112 -0.80 9.58 6.96
N LEU A 113 0.45 10.03 7.17
CA LEU A 113 1.53 9.94 6.19
C LEU A 113 2.22 8.58 6.30
N ALA A 114 2.53 7.96 5.18
CA ALA A 114 3.28 6.70 5.14
C ALA A 114 4.74 6.87 5.57
N GLU A 115 5.30 8.06 5.34
CA GLU A 115 6.65 8.45 5.75
C GLU A 115 6.77 8.93 7.21
N GLU A 116 5.63 8.96 7.96
CA GLU A 116 5.53 9.34 9.37
C GLU A 116 4.30 8.64 9.98
N LEU A 117 4.40 7.31 10.19
CA LEU A 117 3.30 6.51 10.69
C LEU A 117 3.01 6.80 12.17
N PRO A 118 1.74 7.06 12.55
CA PRO A 118 1.37 7.46 13.91
C PRO A 118 1.27 6.27 14.88
N TYR A 119 2.17 5.31 14.73
CA TYR A 119 2.20 4.10 15.57
C TYR A 119 3.57 3.92 16.22
N PRO A 120 3.61 3.37 17.45
CA PRO A 120 4.87 3.01 18.09
C PRO A 120 5.64 1.94 17.30
N ASP A 121 6.92 1.80 17.60
CA ASP A 121 7.76 0.71 17.10
C ASP A 121 7.14 -0.65 17.45
N ALA A 122 7.36 -1.65 16.61
CA ALA A 122 6.94 -3.03 16.85
C ALA A 122 5.45 -3.19 17.22
N SER A 123 4.55 -2.43 16.57
CA SER A 123 3.11 -2.43 16.83
C SER A 123 2.32 -3.46 16.03
N PHE A 124 2.88 -3.93 14.90
CA PHE A 124 2.18 -4.79 13.94
C PHE A 124 2.95 -6.07 13.64
N ASP A 125 2.20 -7.13 13.34
CA ASP A 125 2.74 -8.43 12.92
C ASP A 125 2.88 -8.48 11.39
N ARG A 126 1.98 -7.77 10.68
CA ARG A 126 1.91 -7.71 9.22
C ARG A 126 1.72 -6.27 8.77
N ALA A 127 2.35 -5.94 7.66
CA ALA A 127 2.08 -4.69 6.94
C ALA A 127 1.89 -4.98 5.45
N LEU A 128 1.05 -4.20 4.81
CA LEU A 128 0.88 -4.29 3.37
C LEU A 128 0.69 -2.92 2.75
N SER A 129 0.87 -2.88 1.44
CA SER A 129 0.55 -1.72 0.62
C SER A 129 0.21 -2.18 -0.79
N THR A 130 -0.86 -1.65 -1.39
CA THR A 130 -1.23 -1.99 -2.75
C THR A 130 -1.51 -0.75 -3.58
N PHE A 131 -0.91 -0.67 -4.76
CA PHE A 131 -1.10 0.44 -5.70
C PHE A 131 -0.87 1.83 -5.09
N PHE A 132 0.13 1.96 -4.22
CA PHE A 132 0.41 3.18 -3.48
C PHE A 132 1.81 3.75 -3.77
N PHE A 133 2.85 2.93 -3.79
CA PHE A 133 4.23 3.40 -3.92
C PHE A 133 4.52 4.15 -5.22
N HIS A 134 3.77 3.88 -6.28
CA HIS A 134 3.88 4.63 -7.53
C HIS A 134 3.33 6.07 -7.46
N HIS A 135 2.76 6.48 -6.34
CA HIS A 135 2.38 7.87 -6.04
C HIS A 135 3.45 8.63 -5.24
N LEU A 136 4.49 7.95 -4.79
CA LEU A 136 5.57 8.53 -3.99
C LEU A 136 6.80 8.82 -4.86
N ASN A 137 7.47 9.96 -4.63
CA ASN A 137 8.80 10.17 -5.16
C ASN A 137 9.82 9.26 -4.45
N TYR A 138 11.03 9.16 -5.00
CA TYR A 138 12.05 8.23 -4.51
C TYR A 138 12.35 8.37 -3.02
N GLY A 139 12.54 9.61 -2.53
CA GLY A 139 12.85 9.86 -1.11
C GLY A 139 11.72 9.44 -0.17
N LEU A 140 10.46 9.63 -0.58
CA LEU A 140 9.30 9.18 0.18
C LEU A 140 9.16 7.65 0.15
N LYS A 141 9.49 6.98 -0.96
CA LYS A 141 9.55 5.52 -1.02
C LYS A 141 10.48 4.96 0.06
N VAL A 142 11.71 5.48 0.15
CA VAL A 142 12.71 5.04 1.15
C VAL A 142 12.21 5.28 2.58
N LYS A 143 11.68 6.48 2.86
CA LYS A 143 11.15 6.82 4.20
C LYS A 143 9.97 5.94 4.59
N SER A 144 8.99 5.76 3.70
CA SER A 144 7.82 4.92 3.97
C SER A 144 8.21 3.45 4.20
N LEU A 145 9.20 2.94 3.47
CA LEU A 145 9.75 1.60 3.68
C LEU A 145 10.44 1.49 5.06
N ALA A 146 11.14 2.53 5.51
CA ALA A 146 11.74 2.57 6.85
C ALA A 146 10.68 2.61 7.95
N GLU A 147 9.59 3.37 7.76
CA GLU A 147 8.47 3.41 8.70
C GLU A 147 7.73 2.07 8.79
N ILE A 148 7.48 1.40 7.67
CA ILE A 148 6.92 0.04 7.66
C ILE A 148 7.84 -0.92 8.45
N TRP A 149 9.15 -0.82 8.27
CA TRP A 149 10.09 -1.60 9.07
C TRP A 149 10.01 -1.28 10.55
N ARG A 150 9.96 0.00 10.92
CA ARG A 150 9.92 0.46 12.30
C ARG A 150 8.71 -0.09 13.06
N VAL A 151 7.52 0.02 12.45
CA VAL A 151 6.27 -0.38 13.10
C VAL A 151 6.05 -1.90 13.12
N LEU A 152 6.78 -2.67 12.33
CA LEU A 152 6.72 -4.13 12.38
C LEU A 152 7.52 -4.69 13.55
N ARG A 153 6.95 -5.70 14.20
CA ARG A 153 7.64 -6.50 15.22
C ARG A 153 8.79 -7.30 14.62
N PRO A 154 9.79 -7.68 15.41
CA PRO A 154 10.72 -8.75 15.04
C PRO A 154 9.96 -9.99 14.57
N GLY A 155 10.36 -10.58 13.45
CA GLY A 155 9.63 -11.67 12.78
C GLY A 155 8.39 -11.23 11.99
N GLY A 156 8.06 -9.96 11.97
CA GLY A 156 6.97 -9.41 11.18
C GLY A 156 7.23 -9.49 9.68
N GLN A 157 6.17 -9.47 8.89
CA GLN A 157 6.24 -9.58 7.43
C GLN A 157 5.55 -8.39 6.77
N ALA A 158 6.05 -7.99 5.59
CA ALA A 158 5.40 -6.99 4.76
C ALA A 158 5.18 -7.51 3.33
N ALA A 159 4.13 -7.00 2.69
CA ALA A 159 3.82 -7.27 1.29
C ALA A 159 3.50 -5.97 0.55
N ILE A 160 4.11 -5.76 -0.62
CA ILE A 160 3.83 -4.60 -1.48
C ILE A 160 3.47 -5.11 -2.87
N LEU A 161 2.26 -4.77 -3.34
CA LEU A 161 1.84 -5.01 -4.72
C LEU A 161 1.82 -3.67 -5.46
N ASP A 162 2.70 -3.49 -6.43
CA ASP A 162 2.78 -2.21 -7.15
C ASP A 162 3.33 -2.37 -8.57
N VAL A 163 3.28 -1.26 -9.32
CA VAL A 163 3.93 -1.11 -10.61
C VAL A 163 5.43 -1.35 -10.47
N ASP A 164 5.97 -2.17 -11.35
CA ASP A 164 7.36 -2.57 -11.36
C ASP A 164 7.92 -2.53 -12.80
N ILE A 165 9.17 -2.92 -12.98
CA ILE A 165 9.80 -3.06 -14.29
C ILE A 165 8.98 -4.01 -15.15
N PRO A 166 8.42 -3.55 -16.28
CA PRO A 166 7.62 -4.41 -17.15
C PRO A 166 8.43 -5.58 -17.69
N TYR A 167 7.84 -6.78 -17.68
CA TYR A 167 8.48 -8.03 -18.11
C TYR A 167 7.80 -8.67 -19.34
N SER A 168 6.83 -7.96 -19.94
CA SER A 168 6.21 -8.35 -21.21
C SER A 168 5.94 -7.11 -22.07
N LEU A 169 5.76 -7.29 -23.39
CA LEU A 169 5.43 -6.19 -24.28
C LEU A 169 4.07 -5.56 -23.91
N PHE A 170 3.08 -6.40 -23.61
CA PHE A 170 1.77 -5.94 -23.12
C PHE A 170 1.91 -5.11 -21.83
N GLY A 171 2.66 -5.63 -20.86
CA GLY A 171 2.92 -4.91 -19.60
C GLY A 171 3.63 -3.58 -19.81
N LYS A 172 4.57 -3.52 -20.76
CA LYS A 172 5.25 -2.27 -21.12
C LYS A 172 4.25 -1.24 -21.67
N ILE A 173 3.37 -1.65 -22.57
CA ILE A 173 2.33 -0.76 -23.11
C ILE A 173 1.41 -0.29 -21.99
N CYS A 174 0.90 -1.19 -21.13
CA CYS A 174 0.01 -0.83 -20.03
C CYS A 174 0.67 0.11 -19.02
N ALA A 175 1.90 -0.18 -18.58
CA ALA A 175 2.61 0.65 -17.61
C ALA A 175 2.87 2.07 -18.14
N TRP A 176 3.35 2.19 -19.38
CA TRP A 176 3.61 3.49 -20.00
C TRP A 176 2.32 4.24 -20.37
N SER A 177 1.22 3.56 -20.73
CA SER A 177 -0.08 4.21 -20.92
C SER A 177 -0.59 4.86 -19.62
N GLY A 178 -0.41 4.21 -18.48
CA GLY A 178 -0.70 4.79 -17.16
C GLY A 178 0.11 6.07 -16.92
N TYR A 179 1.41 6.05 -17.19
CA TYR A 179 2.24 7.25 -17.09
C TYR A 179 1.73 8.39 -18.00
N TRP A 180 1.42 8.10 -19.26
CA TRP A 180 0.94 9.12 -20.20
C TRP A 180 -0.44 9.65 -19.83
N LEU A 181 -1.33 8.79 -19.31
CA LEU A 181 -2.68 9.17 -18.92
C LEU A 181 -2.69 10.08 -17.69
N PHE A 182 -1.88 9.76 -16.69
CA PHE A 182 -1.88 10.47 -15.41
C PHE A 182 -0.80 11.56 -15.32
N HIS A 183 0.17 11.57 -16.23
CA HIS A 183 1.32 12.51 -16.23
C HIS A 183 2.08 12.53 -14.89
N GLN A 184 2.20 11.35 -14.23
CA GLN A 184 2.87 11.20 -12.93
C GLN A 184 4.28 10.65 -13.12
N ALA A 185 5.29 11.45 -12.79
CA ALA A 185 6.71 11.06 -12.91
C ALA A 185 7.04 9.85 -12.04
N GLU A 186 6.35 9.70 -10.91
CA GLU A 186 6.52 8.64 -9.92
C GLU A 186 6.15 7.26 -10.47
N ILE A 187 5.18 7.18 -11.40
CA ILE A 187 4.87 5.95 -12.16
C ILE A 187 6.08 5.55 -13.02
N ALA A 188 6.65 6.51 -13.74
CA ALA A 188 7.83 6.27 -14.56
C ALA A 188 9.06 5.87 -13.73
N GLU A 189 9.19 6.36 -12.49
CA GLU A 189 10.21 5.91 -11.54
C GLU A 189 10.06 4.41 -11.23
N ASN A 190 8.85 3.94 -10.93
CA ASN A 190 8.60 2.53 -10.65
C ASN A 190 8.86 1.64 -11.88
N ILE A 191 8.42 2.08 -13.08
CA ILE A 191 8.70 1.40 -14.35
C ILE A 191 10.23 1.25 -14.58
N ARG A 192 11.03 2.20 -14.08
CA ARG A 192 12.50 2.18 -14.17
C ARG A 192 13.18 1.48 -12.98
N GLY A 193 12.42 0.83 -12.08
CA GLY A 193 12.94 0.05 -10.97
C GLY A 193 13.26 0.84 -9.71
N LYS A 194 12.78 2.08 -9.57
CA LYS A 194 13.06 2.90 -8.38
C LYS A 194 12.45 2.34 -7.09
N LEU A 195 11.35 1.57 -7.15
CA LEU A 195 10.84 0.87 -5.98
C LEU A 195 11.83 -0.21 -5.49
N ARG A 196 12.43 -0.98 -6.39
CA ARG A 196 13.47 -1.97 -6.04
C ARG A 196 14.71 -1.29 -5.45
N ALA A 197 15.16 -0.19 -6.06
CA ALA A 197 16.28 0.59 -5.54
C ALA A 197 15.98 1.15 -4.13
N ALA A 198 14.75 1.61 -3.88
CA ALA A 198 14.33 2.07 -2.55
C ALA A 198 14.30 0.94 -1.51
N LEU A 199 13.86 -0.27 -1.90
CA LEU A 199 13.96 -1.46 -1.05
C LEU A 199 15.43 -1.77 -0.67
N ASP A 200 16.36 -1.65 -1.63
CA ASP A 200 17.79 -1.88 -1.38
C ASP A 200 18.47 -0.75 -0.60
N GLU A 201 17.92 0.48 -0.60
CA GLU A 201 18.42 1.60 0.20
C GLU A 201 17.81 1.64 1.61
N SER A 202 16.70 0.95 1.83
CA SER A 202 15.98 0.89 3.10
C SER A 202 16.48 -0.25 4.00
N PRO A 203 15.98 -0.37 5.24
CA PRO A 203 16.28 -1.51 6.13
C PRO A 203 15.91 -2.89 5.55
N TRP A 204 15.17 -2.94 4.45
CA TRP A 204 14.78 -4.15 3.74
C TRP A 204 15.87 -4.73 2.83
N ARG A 205 17.03 -4.10 2.71
CA ARG A 205 18.14 -4.58 1.87
C ARG A 205 18.46 -6.05 2.11
N GLY A 206 18.39 -6.86 1.04
CA GLY A 206 18.64 -8.30 1.09
C GLY A 206 17.58 -9.13 1.83
N ARG A 207 16.40 -8.54 2.10
CA ARG A 207 15.31 -9.16 2.87
C ARG A 207 13.97 -9.13 2.13
N TRP A 208 13.98 -8.80 0.85
CA TRP A 208 12.83 -8.78 -0.02
C TRP A 208 13.00 -9.74 -1.19
N GLN A 209 11.89 -10.19 -1.71
CA GLN A 209 11.83 -11.02 -2.92
C GLN A 209 10.55 -10.70 -3.71
N ILE A 210 10.53 -11.06 -4.98
CA ILE A 210 9.31 -11.02 -5.80
C ILE A 210 8.61 -12.37 -5.64
N ALA A 211 7.49 -12.39 -4.91
CA ALA A 211 6.69 -13.59 -4.70
C ALA A 211 5.88 -13.97 -5.94
N SER A 212 5.37 -12.98 -6.69
CA SER A 212 4.62 -13.21 -7.93
C SER A 212 4.61 -11.97 -8.83
N ARG A 213 4.32 -12.18 -10.11
CA ARG A 213 4.20 -11.13 -11.12
C ARG A 213 2.87 -11.22 -11.84
N HIS A 214 2.26 -10.08 -12.16
CA HIS A 214 0.92 -10.00 -12.73
C HIS A 214 0.86 -8.96 -13.86
N SER A 215 -0.06 -9.19 -14.80
CA SER A 215 -0.40 -8.25 -15.90
C SER A 215 0.79 -7.73 -16.72
N GLY A 216 1.97 -8.36 -16.62
CA GLY A 216 3.16 -7.97 -17.36
C GLY A 216 3.94 -6.78 -16.78
N TYR A 217 3.48 -6.13 -15.71
CA TYR A 217 4.09 -4.92 -15.12
C TYR A 217 3.87 -4.74 -13.61
N LEU A 218 3.10 -5.59 -12.98
CA LEU A 218 2.89 -5.57 -11.53
C LEU A 218 3.73 -6.66 -10.86
N SER A 219 4.31 -6.35 -9.72
CA SER A 219 5.02 -7.32 -8.88
C SER A 219 4.51 -7.27 -7.44
N LEU A 220 4.36 -8.45 -6.85
CA LEU A 220 4.15 -8.61 -5.43
C LEU A 220 5.50 -8.86 -4.76
N PHE A 221 5.96 -7.88 -4.01
CA PHE A 221 7.15 -7.96 -3.18
C PHE A 221 6.77 -8.46 -1.79
N THR A 222 7.49 -9.44 -1.28
CA THR A 222 7.37 -9.91 0.10
C THR A 222 8.68 -9.71 0.85
N MET A 223 8.56 -9.37 2.11
CA MET A 223 9.68 -8.98 2.98
C MET A 223 9.48 -9.54 4.37
N SER A 224 10.59 -9.90 5.04
CA SER A 224 10.54 -10.40 6.41
C SER A 224 11.54 -9.67 7.30
N LYS A 225 11.07 -9.13 8.43
CA LYS A 225 11.93 -8.58 9.47
C LYS A 225 12.50 -9.73 10.30
N PRO A 226 13.83 -9.77 10.56
CA PRO A 226 14.41 -10.84 11.36
C PRO A 226 13.79 -10.93 12.75
N GLN A 227 13.79 -12.14 13.33
CA GLN A 227 13.60 -12.30 14.76
C GLN A 227 14.78 -11.65 15.49
N GLU A 228 14.53 -10.98 16.61
CA GLU A 228 15.62 -10.63 17.51
C GLU A 228 16.28 -11.94 18.00
N LYS A 229 17.60 -12.01 17.88
CA LYS A 229 18.32 -13.12 18.53
C LYS A 229 18.05 -13.00 20.01
N GLN A 230 17.40 -13.99 20.60
CA GLN A 230 17.39 -14.11 22.06
C GLN A 230 18.85 -14.18 22.55
N PRO A 231 19.19 -13.41 23.56
CA PRO A 231 20.56 -13.40 24.12
C PRO A 231 20.92 -14.77 24.69
#